data_27df359b1b045f2f7c1694613ef981f9
#
_entry.id   27df359b1b045f2f7c1694613ef981f9
#
_cell.length_a   1.000
_cell.length_b   1.000
_cell.length_c   1.000
_cell.angle_alpha   90.00
_cell.angle_beta   90.00
_cell.angle_gamma   90.00
#
_symmetry.space_group_name_H-M   'P 1'
#
loop_
_entity.id
_entity.type
_entity.pdbx_description
1 polymer ?
#
loop_
_entity_poly.entity_id
_entity_poly.type
_entity_poly.pdbx_seq_one_letter_code
_entity_poly.pdbx_strand_id
1 'polypeptide(L)'
;MLTCRQYFNDAGIRSAAQTLYDRIDWQWMTDGGTLLRMGWKPESGFLTSSWNVYCEHMLLYLLAIGANQHALPPTAWQAWRRPWIEYGGRRYVSGAAPLFTHQFSHAWFDFRGQHDEFLDYFENSVTATRTHRQFCMDLHAEFPQFTADLWGITSSDSVRGYVGWGGPPREGPLDGTLVACAAAGSLPFLPAECLRCLETMRERFGDRVWRRYGFVDAFNPATGWYNPDVIGIDEGISLLMAENLRSGFVWRTFMRNPEAGRAMKLVGFSLR
;
A
#
# COMPACT_ATOMS: atom_id res chain seq x y z
N MET A 1 1.21 16.49 -3.36
CA MET A 1 1.09 17.91 -2.92
C MET A 1 1.74 18.17 -1.57
N LEU A 2 1.41 17.51 -0.45
CA LEU A 2 2.03 17.75 0.86
C LEU A 2 3.55 17.49 0.88
N THR A 3 4.04 16.49 0.17
CA THR A 3 5.48 16.25 -0.01
C THR A 3 6.15 17.41 -0.75
N CYS A 4 5.51 17.91 -1.83
CA CYS A 4 6.02 19.07 -2.58
C CYS A 4 6.10 20.33 -1.70
N ARG A 5 5.12 20.55 -0.82
CA ARG A 5 5.13 21.64 0.17
C ARG A 5 6.39 21.63 1.03
N GLN A 6 6.88 20.46 1.39
CA GLN A 6 8.06 20.30 2.25
C GLN A 6 9.37 20.20 1.46
N TYR A 7 9.32 19.79 0.22
CA TYR A 7 10.50 19.57 -0.60
C TYR A 7 11.00 20.86 -1.26
N PHE A 8 10.08 21.59 -1.94
CA PHE A 8 10.46 22.77 -2.68
C PHE A 8 10.58 24.02 -1.78
N ASN A 9 11.67 24.79 -1.97
CA ASN A 9 11.84 26.07 -1.31
C ASN A 9 11.22 27.20 -2.18
N ASP A 10 9.95 27.06 -2.52
CA ASP A 10 9.18 27.98 -3.33
C ASP A 10 7.87 28.32 -2.63
N ALA A 11 7.62 29.62 -2.41
CA ALA A 11 6.44 30.09 -1.68
C ALA A 11 5.12 29.82 -2.44
N GLY A 12 5.14 29.88 -3.78
CA GLY A 12 3.98 29.60 -4.62
C GLY A 12 3.59 28.14 -4.55
N ILE A 13 4.56 27.21 -4.67
CA ILE A 13 4.32 25.77 -4.51
C ILE A 13 3.77 25.43 -3.11
N ARG A 14 4.38 26.01 -2.08
CA ARG A 14 3.94 25.81 -0.69
C ARG A 14 2.51 26.28 -0.47
N SER A 15 2.20 27.51 -0.93
CA SER A 15 0.85 28.08 -0.82
C SER A 15 -0.17 27.27 -1.60
N ALA A 16 0.12 26.92 -2.85
CA ALA A 16 -0.78 26.10 -3.67
C ALA A 16 -1.06 24.73 -3.05
N ALA A 17 -0.02 24.04 -2.55
CA ALA A 17 -0.16 22.75 -1.88
C ALA A 17 -1.01 22.86 -0.61
N GLN A 18 -0.84 23.92 0.20
CA GLN A 18 -1.65 24.19 1.37
C GLN A 18 -3.11 24.43 0.99
N THR A 19 -3.35 25.33 0.03
CA THR A 19 -4.70 25.65 -0.45
C THR A 19 -5.44 24.41 -0.95
N LEU A 20 -4.76 23.56 -1.72
CA LEU A 20 -5.35 22.32 -2.23
C LEU A 20 -5.70 21.34 -1.10
N TYR A 21 -4.87 21.25 -0.08
CA TYR A 21 -5.15 20.39 1.07
C TYR A 21 -6.30 20.92 1.94
N ASP A 22 -6.30 22.23 2.24
CA ASP A 22 -7.31 22.86 3.09
C ASP A 22 -8.70 22.94 2.42
N ARG A 23 -8.76 22.78 1.08
CA ARG A 23 -10.04 22.70 0.33
C ARG A 23 -10.74 21.35 0.46
N ILE A 24 -10.06 20.31 0.97
CA ILE A 24 -10.67 18.98 1.10
C ILE A 24 -11.67 19.01 2.23
N ASP A 25 -12.94 18.76 1.91
CA ASP A 25 -13.98 18.58 2.91
C ASP A 25 -14.07 17.11 3.32
N TRP A 26 -13.29 16.76 4.34
CA TRP A 26 -13.23 15.40 4.87
C TRP A 26 -14.53 14.97 5.53
N GLN A 27 -15.26 15.92 6.14
CA GLN A 27 -16.56 15.63 6.75
C GLN A 27 -17.61 15.28 5.70
N TRP A 28 -17.64 16.04 4.58
CA TRP A 28 -18.50 15.71 3.44
C TRP A 28 -18.23 14.29 2.91
N MET A 29 -16.96 13.86 2.87
CA MET A 29 -16.57 12.53 2.37
C MET A 29 -17.10 11.37 3.24
N THR A 30 -17.66 11.64 4.42
CA THR A 30 -18.31 10.59 5.25
C THR A 30 -19.78 10.39 4.92
N ASP A 31 -20.37 11.25 4.09
CA ASP A 31 -21.82 11.23 3.80
C ASP A 31 -22.66 11.24 5.10
N GLY A 32 -22.26 12.07 6.05
CA GLY A 32 -22.91 12.19 7.37
C GLY A 32 -22.64 11.04 8.35
N GLY A 33 -21.79 10.07 7.99
CA GLY A 33 -21.40 8.96 8.85
C GLY A 33 -20.06 9.17 9.56
N THR A 34 -19.48 8.08 10.07
CA THR A 34 -18.16 8.06 10.73
C THR A 34 -17.05 7.52 9.83
N LEU A 35 -17.39 6.87 8.72
CA LEU A 35 -16.46 6.23 7.80
C LEU A 35 -16.38 7.01 6.49
N LEU A 36 -15.18 7.15 5.96
CA LEU A 36 -14.96 7.72 4.64
C LEU A 36 -15.58 6.81 3.56
N ARG A 37 -16.35 7.39 2.65
CA ARG A 37 -16.88 6.68 1.47
C ARG A 37 -15.75 6.39 0.49
N MET A 38 -15.85 5.27 -0.24
CA MET A 38 -14.83 4.89 -1.23
C MET A 38 -14.86 5.73 -2.49
N GLY A 39 -15.93 6.46 -2.75
CA GLY A 39 -16.04 7.34 -3.89
C GLY A 39 -17.39 8.06 -4.00
N TRP A 40 -17.42 9.00 -4.94
CA TRP A 40 -18.61 9.78 -5.29
C TRP A 40 -18.69 9.94 -6.82
N LYS A 41 -19.90 9.93 -7.36
CA LYS A 41 -20.17 10.13 -8.78
C LYS A 41 -21.23 11.22 -8.96
N PRO A 42 -21.09 12.13 -9.93
CA PRO A 42 -22.10 13.16 -10.21
C PRO A 42 -23.50 12.58 -10.46
N GLU A 43 -23.57 11.41 -11.11
CA GLU A 43 -24.82 10.80 -11.55
C GLU A 43 -25.57 10.06 -10.43
N SER A 44 -24.88 9.59 -9.40
CA SER A 44 -25.47 8.72 -8.39
C SER A 44 -25.12 9.07 -6.94
N GLY A 45 -24.30 10.10 -6.71
CA GLY A 45 -23.84 10.45 -5.37
C GLY A 45 -22.77 9.52 -4.82
N PHE A 46 -22.72 9.37 -3.51
CA PHE A 46 -21.74 8.50 -2.85
C PHE A 46 -21.95 7.03 -3.17
N LEU A 47 -20.82 6.31 -3.31
CA LEU A 47 -20.85 4.86 -3.36
C LEU A 47 -21.32 4.33 -2.01
N THR A 48 -22.01 3.17 -2.02
CA THR A 48 -22.47 2.51 -0.79
C THR A 48 -21.31 1.95 0.05
N SER A 49 -20.18 1.64 -0.60
CA SER A 49 -18.98 1.13 0.06
C SER A 49 -18.22 2.23 0.81
N SER A 50 -17.66 1.84 1.95
CA SER A 50 -16.84 2.71 2.81
C SER A 50 -15.53 2.02 3.14
N TRP A 51 -14.52 2.81 3.49
CA TRP A 51 -13.24 2.35 4.01
C TRP A 51 -13.41 1.89 5.46
N ASN A 52 -13.97 0.69 5.66
CA ASN A 52 -14.44 0.17 6.94
C ASN A 52 -13.63 -1.00 7.49
N VAL A 53 -12.57 -1.41 6.82
CA VAL A 53 -11.70 -2.52 7.21
C VAL A 53 -10.26 -2.22 6.81
N TYR A 54 -9.27 -2.69 7.59
CA TYR A 54 -7.85 -2.47 7.33
C TYR A 54 -7.47 -2.71 5.86
N CYS A 55 -6.92 -1.69 5.23
CA CYS A 55 -6.31 -1.72 3.90
C CYS A 55 -5.44 -0.47 3.71
N GLU A 56 -5.17 -0.06 2.48
CA GLU A 56 -4.33 1.08 2.13
C GLU A 56 -4.83 2.45 2.62
N HIS A 57 -6.07 2.53 3.12
CA HIS A 57 -6.75 3.78 3.47
C HIS A 57 -6.24 4.48 4.74
N MET A 58 -5.35 3.90 5.50
CA MET A 58 -4.85 4.51 6.76
C MET A 58 -4.37 5.94 6.54
N LEU A 59 -3.69 6.20 5.43
CA LEU A 59 -3.25 7.56 5.09
C LEU A 59 -4.41 8.55 4.91
N LEU A 60 -5.58 8.11 4.40
CA LEU A 60 -6.75 8.97 4.24
C LEU A 60 -7.30 9.42 5.59
N TYR A 61 -7.46 8.48 6.54
CA TYR A 61 -7.92 8.80 7.88
C TYR A 61 -6.93 9.69 8.63
N LEU A 62 -5.63 9.42 8.55
CA LEU A 62 -4.63 10.26 9.19
C LEU A 62 -4.61 11.68 8.59
N LEU A 63 -4.70 11.80 7.26
CA LEU A 63 -4.79 13.11 6.62
C LEU A 63 -6.08 13.85 7.01
N ALA A 64 -7.19 13.13 7.08
CA ALA A 64 -8.48 13.72 7.46
C ALA A 64 -8.51 14.18 8.93
N ILE A 65 -7.98 13.39 9.85
CA ILE A 65 -7.92 13.72 11.28
C ILE A 65 -6.90 14.84 11.54
N GLY A 66 -5.80 14.84 10.82
CA GLY A 66 -4.77 15.87 10.91
C GLY A 66 -5.11 17.19 10.20
N ALA A 67 -6.21 17.30 9.49
CA ALA A 67 -6.55 18.47 8.69
C ALA A 67 -6.75 19.74 9.54
N ASN A 68 -6.51 20.91 8.91
CA ASN A 68 -6.72 22.20 9.53
C ASN A 68 -8.20 22.62 9.46
N GLN A 69 -8.88 22.21 8.38
CA GLN A 69 -10.28 22.51 8.10
C GLN A 69 -11.03 21.21 7.82
N HIS A 70 -12.31 21.17 8.18
CA HIS A 70 -13.20 20.01 7.98
C HIS A 70 -12.61 18.69 8.48
N ALA A 71 -11.80 18.74 9.55
CA ALA A 71 -11.13 17.55 10.10
C ALA A 71 -12.14 16.54 10.64
N LEU A 72 -11.82 15.25 10.49
CA LEU A 72 -12.55 14.20 11.17
C LEU A 72 -12.14 14.13 12.66
N PRO A 73 -13.05 13.70 13.54
CA PRO A 73 -12.69 13.44 14.92
C PRO A 73 -11.74 12.22 15.03
N PRO A 74 -10.88 12.16 16.06
CA PRO A 74 -9.97 11.02 16.26
C PRO A 74 -10.69 9.66 16.35
N THR A 75 -11.94 9.64 16.78
CA THR A 75 -12.79 8.43 16.83
C THR A 75 -13.03 7.79 15.46
N ALA A 76 -12.83 8.52 14.35
CA ALA A 76 -12.89 7.97 13.01
C ALA A 76 -11.78 6.92 12.76
N TRP A 77 -10.65 7.03 13.45
CA TRP A 77 -9.58 6.02 13.41
C TRP A 77 -10.01 4.68 14.03
N GLN A 78 -10.84 4.72 15.04
CA GLN A 78 -11.36 3.54 15.74
C GLN A 78 -12.53 2.87 14.99
N ALA A 79 -13.17 3.59 14.05
CA ALA A 79 -14.43 3.16 13.44
C ALA A 79 -14.26 2.00 12.43
N TRP A 80 -13.08 1.80 11.86
CA TRP A 80 -12.82 0.72 10.91
C TRP A 80 -12.22 -0.50 11.59
N ARG A 81 -12.55 -1.68 11.04
CA ARG A 81 -12.19 -2.99 11.62
C ARG A 81 -10.75 -3.38 11.27
N ARG A 82 -10.13 -4.18 12.16
CA ARG A 82 -8.79 -4.76 12.03
C ARG A 82 -8.85 -6.29 12.19
N PRO A 83 -9.39 -7.01 11.19
CA PRO A 83 -9.52 -8.47 11.30
C PRO A 83 -8.15 -9.16 11.29
N TRP A 84 -8.03 -10.18 12.11
CA TRP A 84 -6.85 -11.00 12.19
C TRP A 84 -6.87 -12.12 11.16
N ILE A 85 -5.76 -12.30 10.47
CA ILE A 85 -5.50 -13.40 9.54
C ILE A 85 -4.44 -14.29 10.18
N GLU A 86 -4.61 -15.61 10.03
CA GLU A 86 -3.65 -16.61 10.49
C GLU A 86 -3.24 -17.52 9.33
N TYR A 87 -1.93 -17.64 9.09
CA TYR A 87 -1.38 -18.52 8.07
C TYR A 87 0.08 -18.87 8.38
N GLY A 88 0.45 -20.15 8.18
CA GLY A 88 1.82 -20.61 8.36
C GLY A 88 2.40 -20.32 9.75
N GLY A 89 1.58 -20.39 10.80
CA GLY A 89 1.97 -20.11 12.18
C GLY A 89 2.19 -18.62 12.49
N ARG A 90 1.80 -17.73 11.59
CA ARG A 90 1.87 -16.27 11.79
C ARG A 90 0.48 -15.67 11.86
N ARG A 91 0.39 -14.57 12.60
CA ARG A 91 -0.85 -13.80 12.78
C ARG A 91 -0.60 -12.34 12.48
N TYR A 92 -1.45 -11.75 11.66
CA TYR A 92 -1.38 -10.33 11.27
C TYR A 92 -2.78 -9.78 10.95
N VAL A 93 -2.91 -8.46 10.94
CA VAL A 93 -4.16 -7.77 10.58
C VAL A 93 -4.18 -7.50 9.08
N SER A 94 -5.24 -7.91 8.39
CA SER A 94 -5.53 -7.51 7.01
C SER A 94 -7.04 -7.56 6.74
N GLY A 95 -7.55 -6.67 5.92
CA GLY A 95 -8.95 -6.65 5.50
C GLY A 95 -9.15 -7.04 4.03
N ALA A 96 -8.07 -7.31 3.29
CA ALA A 96 -8.11 -7.75 1.91
C ALA A 96 -6.87 -8.60 1.58
N ALA A 97 -7.02 -9.49 0.60
CA ALA A 97 -5.96 -10.42 0.21
C ALA A 97 -4.76 -9.77 -0.51
N PRO A 98 -4.93 -8.78 -1.42
CA PRO A 98 -3.81 -8.18 -2.15
C PRO A 98 -2.79 -7.51 -1.25
N LEU A 99 -1.49 -7.75 -1.51
CA LEU A 99 -0.40 -7.29 -0.65
C LEU A 99 -0.23 -5.77 -0.63
N PHE A 100 -0.66 -5.06 -1.68
CA PHE A 100 -0.55 -3.59 -1.76
C PHE A 100 -1.24 -2.88 -0.58
N THR A 101 -2.26 -3.50 0.01
CA THR A 101 -2.99 -2.94 1.16
C THR A 101 -2.10 -2.66 2.36
N HIS A 102 -0.95 -3.31 2.44
CA HIS A 102 0.08 -3.10 3.46
C HIS A 102 1.16 -2.09 3.05
N GLN A 103 1.09 -1.48 1.86
CA GLN A 103 2.19 -0.70 1.29
C GLN A 103 1.89 0.80 1.21
N PHE A 104 0.76 1.20 0.61
CA PHE A 104 0.52 2.58 0.20
C PHE A 104 0.55 3.60 1.34
N SER A 105 -0.03 3.29 2.50
CA SER A 105 0.04 4.20 3.65
C SER A 105 1.48 4.33 4.19
N HIS A 106 2.24 3.24 4.15
CA HIS A 106 3.64 3.21 4.58
C HIS A 106 4.60 3.94 3.64
N ALA A 107 4.21 4.22 2.40
CA ALA A 107 5.04 5.02 1.50
C ALA A 107 5.23 6.47 2.02
N TRP A 108 4.25 6.97 2.76
CA TRP A 108 4.18 8.36 3.22
C TRP A 108 4.36 8.51 4.73
N PHE A 109 3.57 7.79 5.52
CA PHE A 109 3.67 7.81 6.98
C PHE A 109 4.76 6.85 7.45
N ASP A 110 5.68 7.34 8.28
CA ASP A 110 6.71 6.52 8.91
C ASP A 110 6.17 5.89 10.20
N PHE A 111 5.69 4.67 10.08
CA PHE A 111 5.16 3.91 11.22
C PHE A 111 6.23 3.11 11.97
N ARG A 112 7.50 3.19 11.58
CA ARG A 112 8.58 2.42 12.22
C ARG A 112 8.76 2.79 13.68
N GLY A 113 8.80 1.75 14.55
CA GLY A 113 8.97 1.93 15.99
C GLY A 113 7.83 2.64 16.69
N GLN A 114 6.65 2.71 16.07
CA GLN A 114 5.46 3.34 16.60
C GLN A 114 4.28 2.37 16.62
N HIS A 115 3.44 2.49 17.63
CA HIS A 115 2.20 1.73 17.76
C HIS A 115 1.08 2.62 18.28
N ASP A 116 -0.15 2.25 18.00
CA ASP A 116 -1.34 2.74 18.69
C ASP A 116 -1.86 1.67 19.68
N GLU A 117 -3.07 1.85 20.19
CA GLU A 117 -3.72 0.87 21.08
C GLU A 117 -4.01 -0.48 20.40
N PHE A 118 -4.05 -0.54 19.08
CA PHE A 118 -4.40 -1.73 18.31
C PHE A 118 -3.19 -2.50 17.83
N LEU A 119 -2.15 -1.81 17.31
CA LEU A 119 -1.15 -2.46 16.48
C LEU A 119 0.14 -1.63 16.31
N ASP A 120 1.26 -2.33 16.16
CA ASP A 120 2.42 -1.84 15.42
C ASP A 120 2.20 -2.14 13.93
N TYR A 121 1.84 -1.11 13.17
CA TYR A 121 1.48 -1.27 11.75
C TYR A 121 2.66 -1.63 10.87
N PHE A 122 3.87 -1.20 11.23
CA PHE A 122 5.07 -1.58 10.47
C PHE A 122 5.39 -3.07 10.66
N GLU A 123 5.43 -3.55 11.88
CA GLU A 123 5.64 -4.97 12.19
C GLU A 123 4.51 -5.85 11.65
N ASN A 124 3.29 -5.33 11.62
CA ASN A 124 2.17 -6.00 10.96
C ASN A 124 2.44 -6.21 9.47
N SER A 125 2.92 -5.19 8.75
CA SER A 125 3.23 -5.26 7.32
C SER A 125 4.46 -6.13 7.03
N VAL A 126 5.46 -6.16 7.93
CA VAL A 126 6.56 -7.12 7.90
C VAL A 126 6.03 -8.55 8.00
N THR A 127 5.14 -8.81 8.95
CA THR A 127 4.54 -10.13 9.14
C THR A 127 3.67 -10.54 7.96
N ALA A 128 2.86 -9.62 7.43
CA ALA A 128 2.04 -9.84 6.24
C ALA A 128 2.91 -10.22 5.03
N THR A 129 3.99 -9.47 4.78
CA THR A 129 4.91 -9.73 3.66
C THR A 129 5.59 -11.10 3.78
N ARG A 130 6.09 -11.46 4.97
CA ARG A 130 6.66 -12.78 5.24
C ARG A 130 5.65 -13.90 5.02
N THR A 131 4.43 -13.69 5.48
CA THR A 131 3.34 -14.66 5.33
C THR A 131 2.93 -14.81 3.86
N HIS A 132 2.87 -13.72 3.12
CA HIS A 132 2.56 -13.73 1.70
C HIS A 132 3.63 -14.47 0.88
N ARG A 133 4.92 -14.22 1.17
CA ARG A 133 6.01 -14.98 0.56
C ARG A 133 5.91 -16.48 0.85
N GLN A 134 5.63 -16.86 2.11
CA GLN A 134 5.42 -18.27 2.48
C GLN A 134 4.24 -18.88 1.72
N PHE A 135 3.15 -18.14 1.61
CA PHE A 135 1.97 -18.56 0.86
C PHE A 135 2.30 -18.84 -0.61
N CYS A 136 3.06 -17.96 -1.28
CA CYS A 136 3.52 -18.23 -2.64
C CYS A 136 4.37 -19.49 -2.73
N MET A 137 5.28 -19.73 -1.78
CA MET A 137 6.10 -20.95 -1.74
C MET A 137 5.26 -22.22 -1.55
N ASP A 138 4.23 -22.16 -0.71
CA ASP A 138 3.33 -23.29 -0.46
C ASP A 138 2.46 -23.61 -1.68
N LEU A 139 2.25 -22.64 -2.57
CA LEU A 139 1.57 -22.83 -3.86
C LEU A 139 2.45 -23.44 -4.95
N HIS A 140 3.73 -23.74 -4.70
CA HIS A 140 4.69 -24.25 -5.68
C HIS A 140 4.21 -25.51 -6.41
N ALA A 141 3.53 -26.41 -5.74
CA ALA A 141 3.02 -27.65 -6.35
C ALA A 141 1.95 -27.36 -7.42
N GLU A 142 1.18 -26.28 -7.27
CA GLU A 142 0.15 -25.87 -8.21
C GLU A 142 0.68 -24.87 -9.26
N PHE A 143 1.57 -23.97 -8.82
CA PHE A 143 2.19 -22.93 -9.63
C PHE A 143 3.72 -23.01 -9.49
N PRO A 144 4.39 -23.85 -10.28
CA PRO A 144 5.83 -24.14 -10.13
C PRO A 144 6.76 -22.92 -10.29
N GLN A 145 6.27 -21.83 -10.86
CA GLN A 145 7.03 -20.57 -10.91
C GLN A 145 7.23 -19.92 -9.55
N PHE A 146 6.34 -20.12 -8.59
CA PHE A 146 6.52 -19.60 -7.24
C PHE A 146 7.62 -20.36 -6.50
N THR A 147 8.63 -19.64 -6.05
CA THR A 147 9.78 -20.17 -5.32
C THR A 147 10.17 -19.21 -4.19
N ALA A 148 11.19 -19.58 -3.41
CA ALA A 148 11.73 -18.71 -2.38
C ALA A 148 12.25 -17.35 -2.93
N ASP A 149 12.73 -17.35 -4.18
CA ASP A 149 13.31 -16.18 -4.84
C ASP A 149 12.45 -15.63 -5.99
N LEU A 150 11.24 -16.17 -6.20
CA LEU A 150 10.30 -15.68 -7.20
C LEU A 150 8.87 -15.79 -6.66
N TRP A 151 8.34 -14.66 -6.20
CA TRP A 151 7.04 -14.55 -5.53
C TRP A 151 6.45 -13.16 -5.72
N GLY A 152 5.24 -12.95 -5.26
CA GLY A 152 4.56 -11.67 -5.24
C GLY A 152 3.24 -11.72 -6.01
N ILE A 153 2.15 -11.58 -5.24
CA ILE A 153 0.79 -11.53 -5.74
C ILE A 153 0.15 -10.26 -5.15
N THR A 154 -0.40 -9.43 -6.01
CA THR A 154 -1.22 -8.28 -5.63
C THR A 154 -2.17 -7.96 -6.78
N SER A 155 -3.04 -6.98 -6.66
CA SER A 155 -3.93 -6.61 -7.75
C SER A 155 -3.12 -6.21 -8.99
N SER A 156 -3.54 -6.66 -10.15
CA SER A 156 -2.90 -6.36 -11.43
C SER A 156 -3.82 -6.64 -12.60
N ASP A 157 -3.39 -6.34 -13.80
CA ASP A 157 -4.00 -6.88 -14.99
C ASP A 157 -3.69 -8.38 -15.15
N SER A 158 -4.46 -9.02 -15.97
CA SER A 158 -4.29 -10.39 -16.45
C SER A 158 -4.64 -10.46 -17.93
N VAL A 159 -4.47 -11.62 -18.53
CA VAL A 159 -4.93 -11.86 -19.91
C VAL A 159 -6.45 -11.59 -20.10
N ARG A 160 -7.20 -11.49 -19.00
CA ARG A 160 -8.66 -11.26 -18.98
C ARG A 160 -9.05 -9.88 -18.44
N GLY A 161 -8.09 -8.98 -18.23
CA GLY A 161 -8.28 -7.69 -17.60
C GLY A 161 -7.88 -7.67 -16.14
N TYR A 162 -8.28 -6.62 -15.42
CA TYR A 162 -7.89 -6.39 -14.03
C TYR A 162 -8.45 -7.45 -13.07
N VAL A 163 -7.59 -7.92 -12.15
CA VAL A 163 -7.94 -8.90 -11.12
C VAL A 163 -7.38 -8.44 -9.76
N GLY A 164 -8.22 -8.43 -8.74
CA GLY A 164 -7.79 -8.44 -7.35
C GLY A 164 -7.39 -9.87 -6.96
N TRP A 165 -6.12 -10.20 -7.15
CA TRP A 165 -5.62 -11.54 -6.86
C TRP A 165 -5.74 -11.89 -5.38
N GLY A 166 -5.85 -13.18 -5.12
CA GLY A 166 -5.96 -13.75 -3.79
C GLY A 166 -4.65 -13.72 -2.98
N GLY A 167 -4.76 -14.18 -1.76
CA GLY A 167 -3.63 -14.27 -0.83
C GLY A 167 -3.95 -15.18 0.37
N PRO A 168 -3.09 -15.17 1.41
CA PRO A 168 -3.33 -15.98 2.60
C PRO A 168 -4.66 -15.63 3.28
N PRO A 169 -5.43 -16.62 3.82
CA PRO A 169 -5.13 -18.07 3.88
C PRO A 169 -5.50 -18.86 2.60
N ARG A 170 -5.77 -18.27 1.51
CA ARG A 170 -6.23 -18.72 0.20
C ARG A 170 -7.61 -18.12 -0.14
N GLU A 171 -7.71 -16.85 0.01
CA GLU A 171 -8.89 -16.08 -0.40
C GLU A 171 -8.66 -15.44 -1.77
N GLY A 172 -9.67 -15.46 -2.63
CA GLY A 172 -9.65 -14.84 -3.94
C GLY A 172 -9.05 -15.69 -5.07
N PRO A 173 -9.08 -15.18 -6.31
CA PRO A 173 -8.59 -15.89 -7.50
C PRO A 173 -7.07 -16.00 -7.52
N LEU A 174 -6.55 -17.11 -8.07
CA LEU A 174 -5.13 -17.39 -8.25
C LEU A 174 -4.95 -18.12 -9.59
N ASP A 175 -3.93 -17.75 -10.37
CA ASP A 175 -3.56 -18.44 -11.61
C ASP A 175 -2.04 -18.54 -11.82
N GLY A 176 -1.27 -18.16 -10.80
CA GLY A 176 0.19 -18.16 -10.86
C GLY A 176 0.79 -16.90 -11.50
N THR A 177 0.00 -15.85 -11.72
CA THR A 177 0.49 -14.54 -12.13
C THR A 177 1.41 -13.94 -11.06
N LEU A 178 2.54 -13.38 -11.52
CA LEU A 178 3.54 -12.67 -10.73
C LEU A 178 3.39 -11.17 -10.95
N VAL A 179 3.49 -10.41 -9.87
CA VAL A 179 3.35 -8.95 -9.87
C VAL A 179 4.57 -8.33 -9.17
N ALA A 180 5.42 -7.64 -9.92
CA ALA A 180 6.69 -7.14 -9.42
C ALA A 180 6.52 -6.10 -8.28
N CYS A 181 5.54 -5.22 -8.37
CA CYS A 181 5.28 -4.21 -7.36
C CYS A 181 4.88 -4.80 -5.99
N ALA A 182 4.41 -6.05 -5.92
CA ALA A 182 4.18 -6.74 -4.66
C ALA A 182 5.47 -6.88 -3.83
N ALA A 183 6.57 -7.25 -4.47
CA ALA A 183 7.89 -7.31 -3.84
C ALA A 183 8.51 -5.92 -3.70
N ALA A 184 8.47 -5.08 -4.74
CA ALA A 184 9.09 -3.76 -4.75
C ALA A 184 8.44 -2.81 -3.72
N GLY A 185 7.11 -2.79 -3.62
CA GLY A 185 6.39 -2.03 -2.61
C GLY A 185 6.60 -2.53 -1.18
N SER A 186 7.14 -3.75 -1.01
CA SER A 186 7.44 -4.35 0.30
C SER A 186 8.93 -4.25 0.70
N LEU A 187 9.76 -3.57 -0.09
CA LEU A 187 11.21 -3.44 0.16
C LEU A 187 11.59 -3.05 1.59
N PRO A 188 10.96 -2.06 2.25
CA PRO A 188 11.30 -1.74 3.63
C PRO A 188 10.90 -2.79 4.66
N PHE A 189 9.94 -3.67 4.34
CA PHE A 189 9.45 -4.69 5.26
C PHE A 189 10.31 -5.96 5.25
N LEU A 190 10.83 -6.34 4.07
CA LEU A 190 11.61 -7.56 3.89
C LEU A 190 12.72 -7.35 2.83
N PRO A 191 13.74 -6.51 3.14
CA PRO A 191 14.67 -5.99 2.14
C PRO A 191 15.39 -7.08 1.33
N ALA A 192 15.99 -8.07 2.01
CA ALA A 192 16.82 -9.08 1.35
C ALA A 192 16.00 -9.96 0.40
N GLU A 193 14.85 -10.43 0.84
CA GLU A 193 13.97 -11.31 0.06
C GLU A 193 13.28 -10.57 -1.09
N CYS A 194 12.89 -9.32 -0.88
CA CYS A 194 12.32 -8.49 -1.93
C CYS A 194 13.35 -8.17 -3.02
N LEU A 195 14.56 -7.76 -2.67
CA LEU A 195 15.64 -7.52 -3.63
C LEU A 195 15.96 -8.78 -4.43
N ARG A 196 16.12 -9.92 -3.75
CA ARG A 196 16.36 -11.22 -4.40
C ARG A 196 15.25 -11.55 -5.40
N CYS A 197 14.00 -11.31 -5.04
CA CYS A 197 12.86 -11.58 -5.92
C CYS A 197 12.92 -10.71 -7.19
N LEU A 198 13.16 -9.41 -7.04
CA LEU A 198 13.25 -8.48 -8.17
C LEU A 198 14.45 -8.78 -9.07
N GLU A 199 15.61 -9.11 -8.49
CA GLU A 199 16.80 -9.56 -9.23
C GLU A 199 16.48 -10.84 -10.03
N THR A 200 15.85 -11.83 -9.40
CA THR A 200 15.44 -13.08 -10.04
C THR A 200 14.46 -12.83 -11.20
N MET A 201 13.49 -11.94 -11.02
CA MET A 201 12.58 -11.55 -12.11
C MET A 201 13.35 -10.99 -13.29
N ARG A 202 14.26 -10.05 -13.04
CA ARG A 202 15.05 -9.40 -14.08
C ARG A 202 16.02 -10.36 -14.76
N GLU A 203 16.72 -11.21 -14.01
CA GLU A 203 17.70 -12.18 -14.56
C GLU A 203 17.03 -13.27 -15.40
N ARG A 204 15.89 -13.80 -14.96
CA ARG A 204 15.21 -14.90 -15.64
C ARG A 204 14.39 -14.48 -16.84
N PHE A 205 13.81 -13.29 -16.80
CA PHE A 205 12.82 -12.85 -17.79
C PHE A 205 13.28 -11.65 -18.64
N GLY A 206 14.32 -10.93 -18.21
CA GLY A 206 14.98 -9.86 -18.97
C GLY A 206 14.01 -8.78 -19.45
N ASP A 207 14.13 -8.41 -20.73
CA ASP A 207 13.33 -7.35 -21.34
C ASP A 207 11.84 -7.66 -21.45
N ARG A 208 11.41 -8.89 -21.17
CA ARG A 208 9.99 -9.24 -21.10
C ARG A 208 9.30 -8.62 -19.89
N VAL A 209 10.03 -8.46 -18.78
CA VAL A 209 9.50 -7.93 -17.51
C VAL A 209 10.10 -6.59 -17.10
N TRP A 210 11.31 -6.25 -17.59
CA TRP A 210 11.97 -4.99 -17.29
C TRP A 210 12.06 -4.13 -18.54
N ARG A 211 11.30 -3.04 -18.58
CA ARG A 211 11.16 -2.17 -19.73
C ARG A 211 11.75 -0.79 -19.46
N ARG A 212 11.52 0.16 -20.40
CA ARG A 212 12.06 1.53 -20.33
C ARG A 212 11.80 2.24 -19.02
N TYR A 213 10.64 2.03 -18.40
CA TYR A 213 10.22 2.76 -17.20
C TYR A 213 10.21 1.91 -15.94
N GLY A 214 10.54 0.62 -16.01
CA GLY A 214 10.58 -0.29 -14.89
C GLY A 214 9.98 -1.65 -15.21
N PHE A 215 9.45 -2.32 -14.21
CA PHE A 215 8.77 -3.59 -14.36
C PHE A 215 7.41 -3.44 -15.05
N VAL A 216 7.06 -4.42 -15.88
CA VAL A 216 5.66 -4.53 -16.36
C VAL A 216 4.74 -4.79 -15.16
N ASP A 217 3.46 -4.39 -15.28
CA ASP A 217 2.46 -4.56 -14.23
C ASP A 217 2.45 -6.02 -13.72
N ALA A 218 2.27 -7.00 -14.61
CA ALA A 218 2.22 -8.40 -14.24
C ALA A 218 2.70 -9.33 -15.37
N PHE A 219 2.99 -10.58 -15.00
CA PHE A 219 3.33 -11.61 -15.98
C PHE A 219 3.05 -13.01 -15.44
N ASN A 220 2.76 -13.95 -16.34
CA ASN A 220 2.57 -15.35 -15.99
C ASN A 220 3.47 -16.23 -16.86
N PRO A 221 4.63 -16.68 -16.35
CA PRO A 221 5.57 -17.46 -17.13
C PRO A 221 5.06 -18.85 -17.51
N ALA A 222 4.10 -19.42 -16.77
CA ALA A 222 3.51 -20.72 -17.09
C ALA A 222 2.65 -20.66 -18.35
N THR A 223 1.99 -19.52 -18.61
CA THR A 223 1.18 -19.31 -19.80
C THR A 223 1.93 -18.57 -20.92
N GLY A 224 3.12 -18.03 -20.61
CA GLY A 224 3.87 -17.18 -21.53
C GLY A 224 3.30 -15.77 -21.71
N TRP A 225 2.37 -15.35 -20.85
CA TRP A 225 1.78 -14.01 -20.90
C TRP A 225 2.64 -12.99 -20.12
N TYR A 226 2.86 -11.85 -20.74
CA TYR A 226 3.56 -10.69 -20.14
C TYR A 226 2.76 -9.45 -20.49
N ASN A 227 2.37 -8.66 -19.47
CA ASN A 227 1.67 -7.40 -19.69
C ASN A 227 2.56 -6.47 -20.53
N PRO A 228 2.04 -5.85 -21.60
CA PRO A 228 2.81 -4.87 -22.37
C PRO A 228 3.02 -3.55 -21.61
N ASP A 229 2.21 -3.28 -20.61
CA ASP A 229 2.16 -1.99 -19.92
C ASP A 229 3.05 -1.94 -18.68
N VAL A 230 3.66 -0.78 -18.47
CA VAL A 230 4.30 -0.36 -17.23
C VAL A 230 3.39 0.68 -16.60
N ILE A 231 2.81 0.36 -15.46
CA ILE A 231 1.74 1.15 -14.86
C ILE A 231 2.29 2.11 -13.81
N GLY A 232 1.87 3.38 -13.88
CA GLY A 232 2.40 4.44 -13.02
C GLY A 232 2.14 4.23 -11.52
N ILE A 233 1.07 3.53 -11.14
CA ILE A 233 0.79 3.23 -9.73
C ILE A 233 1.80 2.21 -9.18
N ASP A 234 2.19 1.20 -9.97
CA ASP A 234 3.14 0.15 -9.58
C ASP A 234 4.56 0.71 -9.47
N GLU A 235 4.97 1.49 -10.48
CA GLU A 235 6.27 2.16 -10.46
C GLU A 235 6.35 3.20 -9.35
N GLY A 236 5.24 3.88 -9.07
CA GLY A 236 5.12 4.85 -7.99
C GLY A 236 5.39 4.23 -6.63
N ILE A 237 4.68 3.16 -6.27
CA ILE A 237 4.88 2.48 -4.99
C ILE A 237 6.28 1.85 -4.91
N SER A 238 6.75 1.26 -6.00
CA SER A 238 8.09 0.65 -6.10
C SER A 238 9.19 1.69 -5.84
N LEU A 239 9.13 2.84 -6.51
CA LEU A 239 10.09 3.92 -6.36
C LEU A 239 10.06 4.53 -4.95
N LEU A 240 8.88 4.83 -4.41
CA LEU A 240 8.74 5.44 -3.09
C LEU A 240 9.28 4.52 -1.99
N MET A 241 8.98 3.22 -2.05
CA MET A 241 9.41 2.26 -1.04
C MET A 241 10.90 1.90 -1.19
N ALA A 242 11.42 1.82 -2.41
CA ALA A 242 12.86 1.68 -2.65
C ALA A 242 13.64 2.88 -2.11
N GLU A 243 13.16 4.10 -2.34
CA GLU A 243 13.79 5.31 -1.81
C GLU A 243 13.68 5.39 -0.28
N ASN A 244 12.57 4.96 0.30
CA ASN A 244 12.42 4.88 1.74
C ASN A 244 13.39 3.85 2.35
N LEU A 245 13.59 2.69 1.74
CA LEU A 245 14.62 1.74 2.17
C LEU A 245 16.03 2.34 2.05
N ARG A 246 16.32 2.96 0.90
CA ARG A 246 17.66 3.48 0.59
C ARG A 246 18.07 4.63 1.50
N SER A 247 17.19 5.56 1.77
CA SER A 247 17.54 6.81 2.45
C SER A 247 16.49 7.32 3.44
N GLY A 248 15.26 6.79 3.44
CA GLY A 248 14.16 7.35 4.22
C GLY A 248 13.70 8.73 3.76
N PHE A 249 14.05 9.13 2.54
CA PHE A 249 13.83 10.49 2.05
C PHE A 249 12.35 10.88 2.00
N VAL A 250 11.48 9.99 1.50
CA VAL A 250 10.04 10.28 1.40
C VAL A 250 9.44 10.45 2.79
N TRP A 251 9.75 9.54 3.71
CA TRP A 251 9.32 9.63 5.11
C TRP A 251 9.78 10.93 5.77
N ARG A 252 11.09 11.22 5.75
CA ARG A 252 11.61 12.46 6.36
C ARG A 252 11.01 13.72 5.74
N THR A 253 10.69 13.69 4.45
CA THR A 253 10.10 14.86 3.79
C THR A 253 8.63 15.00 4.12
N PHE A 254 7.86 13.91 4.01
CA PHE A 254 6.43 13.93 4.27
C PHE A 254 6.10 14.19 5.74
N MET A 255 6.80 13.55 6.67
CA MET A 255 6.57 13.69 8.11
C MET A 255 6.90 15.07 8.68
N ARG A 256 7.53 15.96 7.90
CA ARG A 256 7.66 17.39 8.26
C ARG A 256 6.35 18.17 8.18
N ASN A 257 5.32 17.59 7.57
CA ASN A 257 3.99 18.19 7.58
C ASN A 257 3.40 18.12 8.99
N PRO A 258 3.05 19.27 9.63
CA PRO A 258 2.54 19.27 11.01
C PRO A 258 1.26 18.48 11.16
N GLU A 259 0.47 18.38 10.10
CA GLU A 259 -0.76 17.59 10.05
C GLU A 259 -0.50 16.10 10.26
N ALA A 260 0.60 15.57 9.72
CA ALA A 260 0.95 14.15 9.87
C ALA A 260 1.26 13.81 11.34
N GLY A 261 2.14 14.58 11.98
CA GLY A 261 2.47 14.37 13.40
C GLY A 261 1.27 14.62 14.33
N ARG A 262 0.46 15.65 14.02
CA ARG A 262 -0.77 15.93 14.77
C ARG A 262 -1.75 14.77 14.68
N ALA A 263 -1.99 14.23 13.49
CA ALA A 263 -2.88 13.09 13.29
C ALA A 263 -2.45 11.89 14.11
N MET A 264 -1.19 11.47 13.97
CA MET A 264 -0.65 10.32 14.70
C MET A 264 -0.80 10.50 16.22
N LYS A 265 -0.50 11.69 16.76
CA LYS A 265 -0.69 11.99 18.17
C LYS A 265 -2.15 11.90 18.60
N LEU A 266 -3.07 12.45 17.79
CA LEU A 266 -4.51 12.45 18.11
C LEU A 266 -5.12 11.07 18.15
N VAL A 267 -4.63 10.14 17.34
CA VAL A 267 -5.10 8.74 17.31
C VAL A 267 -4.28 7.80 18.22
N GLY A 268 -3.38 8.35 19.03
CA GLY A 268 -2.70 7.63 20.09
C GLY A 268 -1.40 6.92 19.71
N PHE A 269 -0.78 7.27 18.58
CA PHE A 269 0.55 6.72 18.28
C PHE A 269 1.58 7.18 19.30
N SER A 270 2.38 6.22 19.76
CA SER A 270 3.51 6.41 20.67
C SER A 270 4.71 5.58 20.23
N LEU A 271 5.90 5.98 20.67
CA LEU A 271 7.12 5.20 20.49
C LEU A 271 7.06 3.93 21.35
N ARG A 272 7.66 2.87 20.83
CA ARG A 272 7.94 1.63 21.60
C ARG A 272 8.91 1.90 22.73
#